data_b293f45e3809cc7f64ac6c9a8bfc8c93
#
_entry.id   b293f45e3809cc7f64ac6c9a8bfc8c93
#
_cell.length_a   1.000
_cell.length_b   1.000
_cell.length_c   1.000
_cell.angle_alpha   90.00
_cell.angle_beta   90.00
_cell.angle_gamma   90.00
#
_symmetry.space_group_name_H-M   'P 1'
#
loop_
_entity.id
_entity.type
_entity.pdbx_description
1 polymer ?
#
loop_
_entity_poly.entity_id
_entity_poly.type
_entity_poly.pdbx_seq_one_letter_code
_entity_poly.pdbx_strand_id
1 'polypeptide(L)'
;MAAGSLLDRLLEVRQASEALIAPLDAEDLNLQGMADASPPKWHLAHTTWFFETFVLKPHQPDYTPADPRWSYLFNSYYDTVGPRQPRPQRGLLSRPPMADVAAWRQRVTQALETLLVHHADGPWRELVELGLQHEQQHQELLLMDLLDGFSRQPLAVS
;
A
#
# COMPACT_ATOMS: atom_id res chain seq x y z
N MET A 1 13.15 27.36 -4.36
CA MET A 1 13.10 26.39 -3.24
C MET A 1 13.64 25.05 -3.69
N ALA A 2 14.50 24.47 -2.90
CA ALA A 2 14.92 23.10 -3.16
C ALA A 2 13.72 22.18 -3.14
N ALA A 3 13.71 21.18 -4.02
CA ALA A 3 12.75 20.09 -3.91
C ALA A 3 12.84 19.49 -2.52
N GLY A 4 11.73 19.07 -1.94
CA GLY A 4 11.70 18.40 -0.64
C GLY A 4 12.65 17.20 -0.65
N SER A 5 13.14 16.83 0.53
CA SER A 5 13.96 15.65 0.69
C SER A 5 13.19 14.39 0.28
N LEU A 6 13.90 13.28 0.07
CA LEU A 6 13.25 12.00 -0.19
C LEU A 6 12.30 11.62 0.95
N LEU A 7 12.69 11.90 2.19
CA LEU A 7 11.83 11.68 3.35
C LEU A 7 10.55 12.51 3.27
N ASP A 8 10.66 13.80 2.94
CA ASP A 8 9.47 14.67 2.82
C ASP A 8 8.53 14.16 1.74
N ARG A 9 9.06 13.77 0.60
CA ARG A 9 8.26 13.18 -0.48
C ARG A 9 7.60 11.87 -0.06
N LEU A 10 8.33 11.02 0.66
CA LEU A 10 7.78 9.77 1.18
C LEU A 10 6.57 10.02 2.08
N LEU A 11 6.73 10.91 3.05
CA LEU A 11 5.65 11.23 4.00
C LEU A 11 4.44 11.83 3.28
N GLU A 12 4.68 12.71 2.32
CA GLU A 12 3.62 13.32 1.52
C GLU A 12 2.84 12.28 0.70
N VAL A 13 3.53 11.39 0.01
CA VAL A 13 2.90 10.34 -0.80
C VAL A 13 2.11 9.38 0.09
N ARG A 14 2.68 8.96 1.22
CA ARG A 14 2.00 8.05 2.15
C ARG A 14 0.73 8.69 2.74
N GLN A 15 0.80 9.95 3.11
CA GLN A 15 -0.35 10.70 3.63
C GLN A 15 -1.43 10.92 2.57
N ALA A 16 -1.05 11.15 1.32
CA ALA A 16 -1.99 11.32 0.23
C ALA A 16 -2.87 10.06 0.04
N SER A 17 -2.27 8.87 0.12
CA SER A 17 -3.03 7.61 0.06
C SER A 17 -4.05 7.51 1.18
N GLU A 18 -3.65 7.85 2.40
CA GLU A 18 -4.54 7.82 3.57
C GLU A 18 -5.67 8.86 3.45
N ALA A 19 -5.37 10.04 2.91
CA ALA A 19 -6.36 11.09 2.70
C ALA A 19 -7.47 10.66 1.72
N LEU A 20 -7.13 9.87 0.71
CA LEU A 20 -8.11 9.39 -0.27
C LEU A 20 -9.20 8.52 0.36
N ILE A 21 -8.85 7.77 1.39
CA ILE A 21 -9.78 6.83 2.04
C ILE A 21 -10.39 7.38 3.32
N ALA A 22 -9.94 8.54 3.80
CA ALA A 22 -10.38 9.09 5.08
C ALA A 22 -11.89 9.23 5.22
N PRO A 23 -12.66 9.65 4.17
CA PRO A 23 -14.12 9.76 4.29
C PRO A 23 -14.87 8.43 4.17
N LEU A 24 -14.18 7.30 3.94
CA LEU A 24 -14.79 6.00 3.67
C LEU A 24 -14.81 5.14 4.94
N ASP A 25 -15.80 4.25 5.03
CA ASP A 25 -15.84 3.26 6.10
C ASP A 25 -15.14 1.95 5.69
N ALA A 26 -15.03 1.03 6.64
CA ALA A 26 -14.31 -0.23 6.43
C ALA A 26 -14.98 -1.11 5.35
N GLU A 27 -16.28 -1.01 5.19
CA GLU A 27 -17.02 -1.81 4.19
C GLU A 27 -16.72 -1.30 2.78
N ASP A 28 -16.68 0.02 2.58
CA ASP A 28 -16.27 0.62 1.31
C ASP A 28 -14.85 0.20 0.93
N LEU A 29 -13.97 0.09 1.91
CA LEU A 29 -12.55 -0.22 1.70
C LEU A 29 -12.32 -1.67 1.25
N ASN A 30 -13.31 -2.53 1.37
CA ASN A 30 -13.23 -3.91 0.90
C ASN A 30 -14.03 -4.16 -0.39
N LEU A 31 -14.54 -3.12 -1.02
CA LEU A 31 -15.35 -3.23 -2.22
C LEU A 31 -14.49 -3.58 -3.44
N GLN A 32 -14.89 -4.65 -4.14
CA GLN A 32 -14.35 -5.02 -5.44
C GLN A 32 -15.50 -5.07 -6.44
N GLY A 33 -15.58 -4.08 -7.32
CA GLY A 33 -16.70 -3.94 -8.26
C GLY A 33 -16.67 -4.89 -9.43
N MET A 34 -15.48 -5.38 -9.80
CA MET A 34 -15.30 -6.34 -10.90
C MET A 34 -13.98 -7.11 -10.71
N ALA A 35 -13.81 -8.19 -11.49
CA ALA A 35 -12.66 -9.09 -11.37
C ALA A 35 -11.30 -8.38 -11.54
N ASP A 36 -11.23 -7.38 -12.42
CA ASP A 36 -9.98 -6.65 -12.70
C ASP A 36 -9.73 -5.48 -11.76
N ALA A 37 -10.70 -5.09 -10.94
CA ALA A 37 -10.53 -4.08 -9.91
C ALA A 37 -9.93 -4.69 -8.64
N SER A 38 -9.41 -3.84 -7.75
CA SER A 38 -8.98 -4.25 -6.44
C SER A 38 -9.58 -3.33 -5.38
N PRO A 39 -9.90 -3.86 -4.18
CA PRO A 39 -10.42 -3.02 -3.09
C PRO A 39 -9.40 -1.95 -2.66
N PRO A 40 -9.86 -0.80 -2.15
CA PRO A 40 -8.96 0.21 -1.59
C PRO A 40 -8.02 -0.35 -0.53
N LYS A 41 -8.51 -1.21 0.36
CA LYS A 41 -7.68 -1.88 1.37
C LYS A 41 -6.52 -2.64 0.72
N TRP A 42 -6.78 -3.33 -0.38
CA TRP A 42 -5.73 -4.07 -1.09
C TRP A 42 -4.66 -3.13 -1.64
N HIS A 43 -5.05 -2.02 -2.26
CA HIS A 43 -4.08 -1.05 -2.79
C HIS A 43 -3.18 -0.48 -1.69
N LEU A 44 -3.77 -0.13 -0.54
CA LEU A 44 -3.01 0.39 0.60
C LEU A 44 -2.06 -0.65 1.19
N ALA A 45 -2.52 -1.88 1.27
CA ALA A 45 -1.69 -2.99 1.77
C ALA A 45 -0.59 -3.36 0.77
N HIS A 46 -0.91 -3.39 -0.52
CA HIS A 46 0.05 -3.73 -1.58
C HIS A 46 1.22 -2.74 -1.64
N THR A 47 0.94 -1.44 -1.57
CA THR A 47 1.99 -0.42 -1.57
C THR A 47 2.86 -0.49 -0.32
N THR A 48 2.28 -0.86 0.81
CA THR A 48 3.02 -1.12 2.05
C THR A 48 3.88 -2.38 1.94
N TRP A 49 3.31 -3.45 1.37
CA TRP A 49 4.02 -4.69 1.09
C TRP A 49 5.26 -4.44 0.22
N PHE A 50 5.17 -3.56 -0.76
CA PHE A 50 6.30 -3.21 -1.63
C PHE A 50 7.49 -2.68 -0.83
N PHE A 51 7.26 -1.70 0.01
CA PHE A 51 8.33 -1.12 0.83
C PHE A 51 8.90 -2.13 1.83
N GLU A 52 8.06 -2.91 2.47
CA GLU A 52 8.52 -3.93 3.41
C GLU A 52 9.39 -4.98 2.72
N THR A 53 8.94 -5.47 1.57
CA THR A 53 9.60 -6.57 0.86
C THR A 53 10.91 -6.14 0.22
N PHE A 54 10.95 -4.98 -0.43
CA PHE A 54 12.08 -4.57 -1.25
C PHE A 54 13.03 -3.61 -0.56
N VAL A 55 12.59 -2.91 0.46
CA VAL A 55 13.42 -1.93 1.18
C VAL A 55 13.76 -2.40 2.59
N LEU A 56 12.75 -2.65 3.42
CA LEU A 56 12.98 -2.90 4.85
C LEU A 56 13.59 -4.28 5.13
N LYS A 57 13.05 -5.34 4.56
CA LYS A 57 13.59 -6.69 4.79
C LYS A 57 15.06 -6.81 4.41
N PRO A 58 15.48 -6.35 3.21
CA PRO A 58 16.88 -6.48 2.80
C PRO A 58 17.84 -5.49 3.48
N HIS A 59 17.36 -4.31 3.89
CA HIS A 59 18.23 -3.20 4.26
C HIS A 59 18.06 -2.71 5.69
N GLN A 60 17.12 -3.23 6.46
CA GLN A 60 16.87 -2.86 7.84
C GLN A 60 16.86 -4.12 8.71
N PRO A 61 18.03 -4.57 9.20
CA PRO A 61 18.13 -5.88 9.90
C PRO A 61 17.25 -5.99 11.14
N ASP A 62 17.02 -4.86 11.83
CA ASP A 62 16.22 -4.83 13.06
C ASP A 62 14.71 -4.76 12.81
N TYR A 63 14.30 -4.63 11.54
CA TYR A 63 12.88 -4.56 11.20
C TYR A 63 12.24 -5.95 11.31
N THR A 64 11.12 -6.00 12.03
CA THR A 64 10.31 -7.22 12.13
C THR A 64 9.19 -7.17 11.11
N PRO A 65 9.21 -8.05 10.08
CA PRO A 65 8.15 -8.08 9.06
C PRO A 65 6.80 -8.42 9.66
N ALA A 66 5.73 -8.03 8.93
CA ALA A 66 4.37 -8.42 9.24
C ALA A 66 4.18 -9.94 9.06
N ASP A 67 2.97 -10.42 9.34
CA ASP A 67 2.59 -11.82 9.15
C ASP A 67 3.06 -12.30 7.76
N PRO A 68 3.85 -13.36 7.67
CA PRO A 68 4.40 -13.82 6.38
C PRO A 68 3.32 -14.23 5.37
N ARG A 69 2.12 -14.58 5.83
CA ARG A 69 0.99 -14.89 4.94
C ARG A 69 0.53 -13.68 4.14
N TRP A 70 0.78 -12.46 4.63
CA TRP A 70 0.41 -11.23 3.93
C TRP A 70 1.21 -11.02 2.65
N SER A 71 2.40 -11.61 2.53
CA SER A 71 3.14 -11.57 1.27
C SER A 71 2.35 -12.26 0.14
N TYR A 72 1.71 -13.38 0.43
CA TYR A 72 0.82 -14.02 -0.53
C TYR A 72 -0.38 -13.13 -0.89
N LEU A 73 -1.00 -12.52 0.11
CA LEU A 73 -2.23 -11.74 -0.08
C LEU A 73 -2.01 -10.47 -0.91
N PHE A 74 -0.86 -9.81 -0.73
CA PHE A 74 -0.63 -8.46 -1.26
C PHE A 74 0.43 -8.37 -2.34
N ASN A 75 1.05 -9.49 -2.72
CA ASN A 75 1.88 -9.58 -3.91
C ASN A 75 1.00 -9.52 -5.16
N SER A 76 1.48 -8.88 -6.23
CA SER A 76 0.74 -8.75 -7.49
C SER A 76 1.41 -9.50 -8.64
N TYR A 77 2.54 -8.99 -9.15
CA TYR A 77 3.20 -9.54 -10.33
C TYR A 77 4.58 -10.12 -10.06
N TYR A 78 4.99 -10.17 -8.82
CA TYR A 78 6.37 -10.51 -8.47
C TYR A 78 6.50 -12.01 -8.21
N ASP A 79 6.51 -12.80 -9.29
CA ASP A 79 6.63 -14.27 -9.21
C ASP A 79 7.89 -14.71 -8.46
N THR A 80 8.97 -13.91 -8.55
CA THR A 80 10.22 -14.18 -7.85
C THR A 80 10.11 -14.05 -6.33
N VAL A 81 9.09 -13.31 -5.84
CA VAL A 81 8.81 -13.19 -4.40
C VAL A 81 8.05 -14.42 -3.88
N GLY A 82 7.17 -14.99 -4.71
CA GLY A 82 6.40 -16.17 -4.35
C GLY A 82 4.98 -16.14 -4.92
N PRO A 83 4.14 -17.09 -4.50
CA PRO A 83 2.75 -17.16 -4.95
C PRO A 83 1.93 -15.98 -4.44
N ARG A 84 0.81 -15.69 -5.12
CA ARG A 84 -0.05 -14.56 -4.81
C ARG A 84 -1.53 -14.93 -4.85
N GLN A 85 -2.33 -14.19 -4.10
CA GLN A 85 -3.79 -14.29 -4.12
C GLN A 85 -4.31 -13.89 -5.52
N PRO A 86 -5.19 -14.69 -6.14
CA PRO A 86 -5.77 -14.32 -7.43
C PRO A 86 -6.53 -13.00 -7.38
N ARG A 87 -6.30 -12.14 -8.37
CA ARG A 87 -6.91 -10.80 -8.42
C ARG A 87 -8.44 -10.82 -8.27
N PRO A 88 -9.19 -11.71 -8.97
CA PRO A 88 -10.66 -11.71 -8.85
C PRO A 88 -11.17 -12.03 -7.46
N GLN A 89 -10.33 -12.56 -6.58
CA GLN A 89 -10.69 -12.97 -5.23
C GLN A 89 -10.24 -11.98 -4.14
N ARG A 90 -9.68 -10.83 -4.52
CA ARG A 90 -9.20 -9.84 -3.55
C ARG A 90 -10.32 -9.27 -2.68
N GLY A 91 -11.54 -9.19 -3.20
CA GLY A 91 -12.71 -8.76 -2.44
C GLY A 91 -13.15 -9.74 -1.36
N LEU A 92 -12.65 -10.98 -1.37
CA LEU A 92 -12.93 -11.96 -0.33
C LEU A 92 -12.09 -11.75 0.94
N LEU A 93 -11.09 -10.88 0.90
CA LEU A 93 -10.16 -10.68 2.01
C LEU A 93 -10.77 -9.82 3.11
N SER A 94 -11.58 -10.41 3.97
CA SER A 94 -12.06 -9.75 5.18
C SER A 94 -10.97 -9.66 6.26
N ARG A 95 -9.87 -10.39 6.08
CA ARG A 95 -8.70 -10.37 6.95
C ARG A 95 -7.43 -10.22 6.12
N PRO A 96 -6.45 -9.40 6.52
CA PRO A 96 -6.54 -8.57 7.72
C PRO A 96 -7.62 -7.47 7.60
N PRO A 97 -8.20 -7.04 8.73
CA PRO A 97 -9.13 -5.90 8.71
C PRO A 97 -8.38 -4.61 8.41
N MET A 98 -9.11 -3.58 7.99
CA MET A 98 -8.49 -2.30 7.63
C MET A 98 -7.68 -1.68 8.77
N ALA A 99 -8.12 -1.86 10.02
CA ALA A 99 -7.38 -1.37 11.18
C ALA A 99 -5.97 -1.97 11.26
N ASP A 100 -5.81 -3.24 10.95
CA ASP A 100 -4.51 -3.91 10.95
C ASP A 100 -3.65 -3.42 9.78
N VAL A 101 -4.24 -3.20 8.63
CA VAL A 101 -3.53 -2.64 7.47
C VAL A 101 -3.06 -1.21 7.78
N ALA A 102 -3.89 -0.39 8.40
CA ALA A 102 -3.53 0.97 8.80
C ALA A 102 -2.36 0.98 9.79
N ALA A 103 -2.39 0.10 10.78
CA ALA A 103 -1.30 -0.03 11.75
C ALA A 103 -0.01 -0.50 11.09
N TRP A 104 -0.10 -1.43 10.16
CA TRP A 104 1.04 -1.91 9.39
C TRP A 104 1.64 -0.80 8.52
N ARG A 105 0.80 -0.03 7.82
CA ARG A 105 1.24 1.12 7.03
C ARG A 105 2.02 2.10 7.89
N GLN A 106 1.49 2.45 9.05
CA GLN A 106 2.15 3.39 9.96
C GLN A 106 3.51 2.86 10.42
N ARG A 107 3.58 1.60 10.78
CA ARG A 107 4.82 0.96 11.23
C ARG A 107 5.87 0.93 10.11
N VAL A 108 5.47 0.61 8.89
CA VAL A 108 6.37 0.62 7.72
C VAL A 108 6.84 2.04 7.43
N THR A 109 5.95 3.02 7.46
CA THR A 109 6.33 4.43 7.25
C THR A 109 7.34 4.89 8.30
N GLN A 110 7.14 4.56 9.56
CA GLN A 110 8.07 4.89 10.64
C GLN A 110 9.44 4.22 10.44
N ALA A 111 9.46 2.98 10.01
CA ALA A 111 10.71 2.26 9.74
C ALA A 111 11.47 2.88 8.56
N LEU A 112 10.77 3.28 7.51
CA LEU A 112 11.35 3.99 6.37
C LEU A 112 11.91 5.35 6.79
N GLU A 113 11.16 6.08 7.62
CA GLU A 113 11.61 7.36 8.17
C GLU A 113 12.90 7.19 8.96
N THR A 114 12.97 6.20 9.83
CA THR A 114 14.18 5.89 10.59
C THR A 114 15.35 5.57 9.67
N LEU A 115 15.12 4.76 8.64
CA LEU A 115 16.16 4.41 7.67
C LEU A 115 16.70 5.65 6.96
N LEU A 116 15.82 6.53 6.48
CA LEU A 116 16.21 7.72 5.72
C LEU A 116 16.84 8.80 6.59
N VAL A 117 16.46 8.90 7.86
CA VAL A 117 17.07 9.85 8.82
C VAL A 117 18.48 9.41 9.17
N HIS A 118 18.70 8.13 9.45
CA HIS A 118 20.00 7.62 9.89
C HIS A 118 20.93 7.30 8.72
N HIS A 119 20.39 7.00 7.56
CA HIS A 119 21.15 6.63 6.38
C HIS A 119 20.54 7.32 5.16
N ALA A 120 20.87 8.60 4.98
CA ALA A 120 20.33 9.43 3.90
C ALA A 120 20.64 8.88 2.50
N ASP A 121 21.69 8.09 2.38
CA ASP A 121 22.16 7.55 1.11
C ASP A 121 22.51 6.08 1.25
N GLY A 122 22.11 5.28 0.25
CA GLY A 122 22.38 3.85 0.24
C GLY A 122 21.67 3.15 -0.92
N PRO A 123 21.87 1.84 -1.08
CA PRO A 123 21.30 1.08 -2.21
C PRO A 123 19.76 1.07 -2.23
N TRP A 124 19.12 1.31 -1.09
CA TRP A 124 17.65 1.39 -0.99
C TRP A 124 17.07 2.67 -1.57
N ARG A 125 17.88 3.72 -1.80
CA ARG A 125 17.37 5.03 -2.21
C ARG A 125 16.55 4.96 -3.51
N GLU A 126 17.07 4.29 -4.52
CA GLU A 126 16.36 4.11 -5.79
C GLU A 126 15.10 3.29 -5.62
N LEU A 127 15.13 2.29 -4.74
CA LEU A 127 13.96 1.46 -4.44
C LEU A 127 12.87 2.26 -3.72
N VAL A 128 13.25 3.18 -2.83
CA VAL A 128 12.29 4.08 -2.18
C VAL A 128 11.66 5.00 -3.22
N GLU A 129 12.44 5.60 -4.11
CA GLU A 129 11.92 6.44 -5.19
C GLU A 129 10.97 5.67 -6.11
N LEU A 130 11.33 4.45 -6.48
CA LEU A 130 10.46 3.57 -7.25
C LEU A 130 9.16 3.28 -6.50
N GLY A 131 9.26 3.02 -5.20
CA GLY A 131 8.10 2.79 -4.33
C GLY A 131 7.17 3.99 -4.25
N LEU A 132 7.70 5.21 -4.25
CA LEU A 132 6.87 6.42 -4.29
C LEU A 132 6.07 6.51 -5.58
N GLN A 133 6.71 6.27 -6.72
CA GLN A 133 6.04 6.26 -8.02
C GLN A 133 5.00 5.15 -8.08
N HIS A 134 5.32 3.98 -7.56
CA HIS A 134 4.42 2.84 -7.46
C HIS A 134 3.19 3.17 -6.60
N GLU A 135 3.38 3.80 -5.45
CA GLU A 135 2.25 4.18 -4.60
C GLU A 135 1.38 5.25 -5.26
N GLN A 136 1.98 6.23 -5.94
CA GLN A 136 1.22 7.24 -6.69
C GLN A 136 0.39 6.61 -7.82
N GLN A 137 0.94 5.63 -8.53
CA GLN A 137 0.20 4.88 -9.53
C GLN A 137 -1.00 4.17 -8.90
N HIS A 138 -0.80 3.56 -7.72
CA HIS A 138 -1.88 2.88 -7.01
C HIS A 138 -2.91 3.84 -6.42
N GLN A 139 -2.57 5.09 -6.15
CA GLN A 139 -3.56 6.11 -5.79
C GLN A 139 -4.55 6.33 -6.95
N GLU A 140 -4.06 6.40 -8.18
CA GLU A 140 -4.91 6.54 -9.37
C GLU A 140 -5.75 5.29 -9.60
N LEU A 141 -5.13 4.09 -9.50
CA LEU A 141 -5.84 2.82 -9.64
C LEU A 141 -6.91 2.65 -8.58
N LEU A 142 -6.62 3.05 -7.34
CA LEU A 142 -7.57 3.00 -6.23
C LEU A 142 -8.80 3.86 -6.54
N LEU A 143 -8.62 5.09 -6.99
CA LEU A 143 -9.72 5.96 -7.34
C LEU A 143 -10.55 5.40 -8.50
N MET A 144 -9.90 4.88 -9.53
CA MET A 144 -10.58 4.27 -10.67
C MET A 144 -11.42 3.08 -10.23
N ASP A 145 -10.84 2.19 -9.44
CA ASP A 145 -11.52 0.98 -8.96
C ASP A 145 -12.66 1.32 -8.00
N LEU A 146 -12.47 2.32 -7.14
CA LEU A 146 -13.47 2.76 -6.18
C LEU A 146 -14.66 3.41 -6.88
N LEU A 147 -14.42 4.30 -7.85
CA LEU A 147 -15.48 4.94 -8.61
C LEU A 147 -16.29 3.93 -9.42
N ASP A 148 -15.63 2.95 -10.03
CA ASP A 148 -16.32 1.86 -10.71
C ASP A 148 -17.20 1.08 -9.73
N GLY A 149 -16.65 0.71 -8.57
CA GLY A 149 -17.40 -0.01 -7.55
C GLY A 149 -18.63 0.77 -7.06
N PHE A 150 -18.46 2.06 -6.78
CA PHE A 150 -19.55 2.91 -6.32
C PHE A 150 -20.62 3.11 -7.39
N SER A 151 -20.24 3.13 -8.67
CA SER A 151 -21.20 3.24 -9.77
C SER A 151 -22.14 2.03 -9.88
N ARG A 152 -21.74 0.91 -9.29
CA ARG A 152 -22.52 -0.35 -9.29
C ARG A 152 -23.35 -0.52 -8.03
N GLN A 153 -23.23 0.38 -7.05
CA GLN A 153 -24.01 0.32 -5.81
C GLN A 153 -25.45 0.75 -6.05
N PRO A 154 -26.44 0.03 -5.48
CA PRO A 154 -27.83 0.42 -5.60
C PRO A 154 -28.18 1.67 -4.76
N LEU A 155 -27.40 1.96 -3.74
CA LEU A 155 -27.56 3.14 -2.90
C LEU A 155 -26.38 4.09 -3.14
N ALA A 156 -26.67 5.39 -3.18
CA ALA A 156 -25.63 6.39 -3.32
C ALA A 156 -24.70 6.41 -2.10
N VAL A 157 -23.43 6.53 -2.35
CA VAL A 157 -22.39 6.69 -1.32
C VAL A 157 -22.14 8.19 -1.18
N SER A 158 -22.36 8.73 0.02
CA SER A 158 -22.22 10.16 0.32
C SER A 158 -20.94 10.44 1.09
#